data_093e7c1157c075610a76e3820eaa02e3
#
_entry.id   093e7c1157c075610a76e3820eaa02e3
#
_cell.length_a   1.000
_cell.length_b   1.000
_cell.length_c   1.000
_cell.angle_alpha   90.00
_cell.angle_beta   90.00
_cell.angle_gamma   90.00
#
_symmetry.space_group_name_H-M   'P 1'
#
loop_
_entity.id
_entity.type
_entity.pdbx_description
1 polymer ?
#
loop_
_entity_poly.entity_id
_entity_poly.type
_entity_poly.pdbx_seq_one_letter_code
_entity_poly.pdbx_strand_id
1 'polypeptide(L)'
;MYIYEKAREIRIEATNRYPGVINSDQRHEWASYTMTKEFGGPIARMVGLSNEIIGYYRWDIPRLGSRLRGESTWAFQLRDLMANERGIYKAEQELRNEKKCK
;
A
#
# COMPACT_ATOMS: atom_id res chain seq x y z
N MET A 1 -6.74 17.69 -1.11
CA MET A 1 -5.66 17.58 -0.12
C MET A 1 -4.41 16.97 -0.76
N TYR A 2 -3.28 17.59 -0.57
CA TYR A 2 -2.03 17.25 -1.29
C TYR A 2 -1.61 15.78 -1.14
N ILE A 3 -1.67 15.26 0.09
CA ILE A 3 -1.26 13.88 0.38
C ILE A 3 -2.14 12.87 -0.38
N TYR A 4 -3.43 13.09 -0.40
CA TYR A 4 -4.36 12.19 -1.10
C TYR A 4 -4.17 12.24 -2.61
N GLU A 5 -3.95 13.42 -3.15
CA GLU A 5 -3.68 13.58 -4.58
C GLU A 5 -2.40 12.86 -4.97
N LYS A 6 -1.36 13.02 -4.18
CA LYS A 6 -0.07 12.38 -4.42
C LYS A 6 -0.18 10.86 -4.28
N ALA A 7 -0.89 10.39 -3.26
CA ALA A 7 -1.12 8.96 -3.06
C ALA A 7 -1.87 8.35 -4.25
N ARG A 8 -2.84 9.07 -4.78
CA ARG A 8 -3.58 8.62 -5.96
C ARG A 8 -2.67 8.51 -7.18
N GLU A 9 -1.82 9.52 -7.41
CA GLU A 9 -0.86 9.49 -8.51
C GLU A 9 0.11 8.32 -8.39
N ILE A 10 0.63 8.09 -7.19
CA ILE A 10 1.54 6.99 -6.92
C ILE A 10 0.86 5.65 -7.19
N ARG A 11 -0.41 5.52 -6.77
CA ARG A 11 -1.17 4.28 -7.00
C ARG A 11 -1.40 4.01 -8.48
N ILE A 12 -1.72 5.05 -9.25
CA ILE A 12 -1.90 4.93 -10.69
C ILE A 12 -0.59 4.50 -11.35
N GLU A 13 0.52 5.13 -10.97
CA GLU A 13 1.82 4.77 -11.53
C GLU A 13 2.23 3.36 -11.13
N ALA A 14 1.95 2.95 -9.90
CA ALA A 14 2.23 1.59 -9.45
C ALA A 14 1.48 0.56 -10.30
N THR A 15 0.22 0.85 -10.63
CA THR A 15 -0.58 -0.03 -11.47
C THR A 15 -0.01 -0.11 -12.88
N ASN A 16 0.49 1.01 -13.40
CA ASN A 16 1.11 1.02 -14.73
C ASN A 16 2.43 0.26 -14.76
N ARG A 17 3.22 0.31 -13.68
CA ARG A 17 4.51 -0.40 -13.59
C ARG A 17 4.34 -1.89 -13.35
N TYR A 18 3.35 -2.27 -12.54
CA TYR A 18 3.14 -3.66 -12.12
C TYR A 18 1.68 -4.03 -12.32
N PRO A 19 1.22 -4.19 -13.57
CA PRO A 19 -0.19 -4.48 -13.84
C PRO A 19 -0.57 -5.92 -13.47
N GLY A 20 -1.85 -6.12 -13.24
CA GLY A 20 -2.42 -7.44 -13.01
C GLY A 20 -2.42 -7.85 -11.53
N VAL A 21 -3.22 -8.87 -11.25
CA VAL A 21 -3.39 -9.37 -9.87
C VAL A 21 -2.11 -10.02 -9.35
N ILE A 22 -1.36 -10.66 -10.22
CA ILE A 22 -0.15 -11.39 -9.86
C ILE A 22 0.95 -10.47 -9.31
N ASN A 23 0.90 -9.19 -9.69
CA ASN A 23 1.89 -8.19 -9.28
C ASN A 23 1.42 -7.32 -8.11
N SER A 24 0.37 -7.74 -7.41
CA SER A 24 -0.22 -6.96 -6.30
C SER A 24 0.79 -6.63 -5.22
N ASP A 25 1.60 -7.59 -4.79
CA ASP A 25 2.60 -7.36 -3.75
C ASP A 25 3.63 -6.31 -4.19
N GLN A 26 4.07 -6.38 -5.44
CA GLN A 26 5.03 -5.43 -5.99
C GLN A 26 4.46 -4.02 -6.07
N ARG A 27 3.18 -3.91 -6.46
CA ARG A 27 2.50 -2.61 -6.47
C ARG A 27 2.46 -1.98 -5.08
N HIS A 28 2.06 -2.76 -4.08
CA HIS A 28 1.98 -2.27 -2.70
C HIS A 28 3.35 -1.88 -2.16
N GLU A 29 4.35 -2.71 -2.40
CA GLU A 29 5.70 -2.43 -1.95
C GLU A 29 6.25 -1.16 -2.60
N TRP A 30 6.11 -1.03 -3.91
CA TRP A 30 6.60 0.14 -4.63
C TRP A 30 5.87 1.42 -4.21
N ALA A 31 4.55 1.36 -4.08
CA ALA A 31 3.75 2.52 -3.69
C ALA A 31 4.12 2.98 -2.28
N SER A 32 4.26 2.05 -1.34
CA SER A 32 4.65 2.37 0.04
C SER A 32 6.07 2.90 0.12
N TYR A 33 6.98 2.34 -0.67
CA TYR A 33 8.35 2.84 -0.79
C TYR A 33 8.35 4.29 -1.25
N THR A 34 7.61 4.58 -2.33
CA THR A 34 7.55 5.92 -2.91
C THR A 34 6.90 6.91 -1.94
N MET A 35 5.80 6.52 -1.28
CA MET A 35 5.15 7.36 -0.27
C MET A 35 6.10 7.67 0.89
N THR A 36 6.88 6.68 1.32
CA THR A 36 7.83 6.88 2.42
C THR A 36 8.93 7.84 2.03
N LYS A 37 9.45 7.74 0.82
CA LYS A 37 10.48 8.66 0.32
C LYS A 37 9.93 10.10 0.25
N GLU A 38 8.65 10.25 -0.06
CA GLU A 38 8.01 11.56 -0.22
C GLU A 38 7.57 12.16 1.11
N PHE A 39 6.93 11.39 1.99
CA PHE A 39 6.25 11.89 3.18
C PHE A 39 6.74 11.28 4.50
N GLY A 40 7.57 10.25 4.46
CA GLY A 40 8.04 9.55 5.65
C GLY A 40 7.21 8.32 6.00
N GLY A 41 7.80 7.45 6.82
CA GLY A 41 7.20 6.18 7.19
C GLY A 41 5.84 6.28 7.88
N PRO A 42 5.68 7.14 8.90
CA PRO A 42 4.39 7.24 9.60
C PRO A 42 3.23 7.60 8.69
N ILE A 43 3.42 8.54 7.76
CA ILE A 43 2.37 8.93 6.82
C ILE A 43 2.09 7.81 5.82
N ALA A 44 3.13 7.14 5.34
CA ALA A 44 2.96 6.01 4.42
C ALA A 44 2.16 4.88 5.08
N ARG A 45 2.42 4.58 6.36
CA ARG A 45 1.66 3.58 7.11
C ARG A 45 0.21 3.97 7.27
N MET A 46 -0.05 5.23 7.59
CA MET A 46 -1.41 5.74 7.73
C MET A 46 -2.21 5.59 6.43
N VAL A 47 -1.62 5.99 5.32
CA VAL A 47 -2.28 5.91 4.01
C VAL A 47 -2.54 4.46 3.61
N GLY A 48 -1.55 3.59 3.78
CA GLY A 48 -1.69 2.17 3.45
C GLY A 48 -2.77 1.49 4.27
N LEU A 49 -2.77 1.72 5.59
CA LEU A 49 -3.78 1.14 6.46
C LEU A 49 -5.17 1.69 6.16
N SER A 50 -5.29 3.00 5.89
CA SER A 50 -6.57 3.61 5.53
C SER A 50 -7.15 2.98 4.28
N ASN A 51 -6.32 2.72 3.27
CA ASN A 51 -6.76 2.08 2.04
C ASN A 51 -7.30 0.67 2.30
N GLU A 52 -6.63 -0.10 3.17
CA GLU A 52 -7.09 -1.44 3.52
C GLU A 52 -8.41 -1.41 4.29
N ILE A 53 -8.56 -0.47 5.23
CA ILE A 53 -9.80 -0.32 5.99
C ILE A 53 -10.95 0.09 5.08
N ILE A 54 -10.73 1.04 4.17
CA ILE A 54 -11.74 1.47 3.22
C ILE A 54 -12.15 0.31 2.33
N GLY A 55 -11.20 -0.49 1.86
CA GLY A 55 -11.48 -1.69 1.07
C GLY A 55 -12.35 -2.68 1.84
N TYR A 56 -12.05 -2.88 3.12
CA TYR A 56 -12.84 -3.77 3.97
C TYR A 56 -14.29 -3.30 4.07
N TYR A 57 -14.52 -2.01 4.36
CA TYR A 57 -15.89 -1.49 4.49
C TYR A 57 -16.64 -1.44 3.16
N ARG A 58 -15.96 -1.13 2.07
CA ARG A 58 -16.61 -1.01 0.76
C ARG A 58 -16.90 -2.35 0.10
N TRP A 59 -16.00 -3.31 0.25
CA TRP A 59 -16.02 -4.54 -0.53
C TRP A 59 -16.26 -5.78 0.31
N ASP A 60 -15.57 -5.90 1.45
CA ASP A 60 -15.60 -7.12 2.24
C ASP A 60 -16.91 -7.27 3.03
N ILE A 61 -17.34 -6.21 3.71
CA ILE A 61 -18.57 -6.26 4.52
C ILE A 61 -19.80 -6.52 3.65
N PRO A 62 -20.02 -5.81 2.53
CA PRO A 62 -21.18 -6.11 1.68
C PRO A 62 -21.18 -7.52 1.09
N ARG A 63 -20.01 -8.15 0.96
CA ARG A 63 -19.87 -9.49 0.40
C ARG A 63 -19.49 -10.54 1.43
N LEU A 64 -19.80 -10.27 2.71
CA LEU A 64 -19.34 -11.12 3.81
C LEU A 64 -19.75 -12.58 3.64
N GLY A 65 -20.97 -12.85 3.18
CA GLY A 65 -21.43 -14.21 2.96
C GLY A 65 -20.52 -14.99 2.00
N SER A 66 -20.21 -14.41 0.85
CA SER A 66 -19.31 -15.03 -0.13
C SER A 66 -17.90 -15.18 0.42
N ARG A 67 -17.42 -14.18 1.14
CA ARG A 67 -16.07 -14.20 1.73
C ARG A 67 -15.93 -15.32 2.75
N LEU A 68 -16.93 -15.48 3.61
CA LEU A 68 -16.91 -16.54 4.62
C LEU A 68 -16.98 -17.94 4.01
N ARG A 69 -17.57 -18.05 2.83
CA ARG A 69 -17.62 -19.32 2.08
C ARG A 69 -16.37 -19.55 1.23
N GLY A 70 -15.44 -18.59 1.23
CA GLY A 70 -14.20 -18.70 0.46
C GLY A 70 -14.37 -18.50 -1.04
N GLU A 71 -15.49 -17.92 -1.47
CA GLU A 71 -15.81 -17.75 -2.90
C GLU A 71 -15.13 -16.54 -3.52
N SER A 72 -14.60 -15.63 -2.70
CA SER A 72 -14.01 -14.38 -3.18
C SER A 72 -12.74 -14.05 -2.39
N THR A 73 -11.87 -13.24 -3.01
CA THR A 73 -10.68 -12.72 -2.35
C THR A 73 -11.03 -11.51 -1.48
N TRP A 74 -10.52 -11.47 -0.28
CA TRP A 74 -10.72 -10.33 0.63
C TRP A 74 -9.99 -9.10 0.10
N ALA A 75 -10.65 -7.94 0.18
CA ALA A 75 -10.01 -6.67 -0.15
C ALA A 75 -9.02 -6.27 0.95
N PHE A 76 -9.36 -6.56 2.21
CA PHE A 76 -8.41 -6.42 3.32
C PHE A 76 -7.53 -7.66 3.35
N GLN A 77 -6.26 -7.50 3.00
CA GLN A 77 -5.31 -8.60 2.97
C GLN A 77 -4.08 -8.26 3.80
N LEU A 78 -3.78 -9.14 4.74
CA LEU A 78 -2.58 -9.00 5.57
C LEU A 78 -1.32 -8.97 4.70
N ARG A 79 -1.33 -9.72 3.61
CA ARG A 79 -0.25 -9.76 2.63
C ARG A 79 0.07 -8.37 2.08
N ASP A 80 -0.97 -7.57 1.80
CA ASP A 80 -0.80 -6.21 1.29
C ASP A 80 -0.13 -5.32 2.34
N LEU A 81 -0.51 -5.47 3.61
CA LEU A 81 0.12 -4.72 4.69
C LEU A 81 1.59 -5.12 4.87
N MET A 82 1.89 -6.40 4.71
CA MET A 82 3.28 -6.88 4.77
C MET A 82 4.11 -6.33 3.62
N ALA A 83 3.54 -6.28 2.42
CA ALA A 83 4.21 -5.69 1.27
C ALA A 83 4.45 -4.19 1.48
N ASN A 84 3.47 -3.48 2.05
CA ASN A 84 3.61 -2.07 2.40
C ASN A 84 4.78 -1.87 3.37
N GLU A 85 4.87 -2.70 4.41
CA GLU A 85 5.94 -2.59 5.41
C GLU A 85 7.32 -2.85 4.80
N ARG A 86 7.43 -3.79 3.85
CA ARG A 86 8.69 -4.03 3.15
C ARG A 86 9.16 -2.78 2.40
N GLY A 87 8.23 -2.13 1.70
CA GLY A 87 8.54 -0.91 0.97
C GLY A 87 8.93 0.24 1.89
N ILE A 88 8.19 0.40 2.99
CA ILE A 88 8.46 1.44 3.99
C ILE A 88 9.83 1.21 4.63
N TYR A 89 10.13 -0.01 5.03
CA TYR A 89 11.41 -0.36 5.64
C TYR A 89 12.58 -0.02 4.70
N LYS A 90 12.46 -0.43 3.45
CA LYS A 90 13.49 -0.16 2.44
C LYS A 90 13.73 1.34 2.27
N ALA A 91 12.65 2.12 2.17
CA ALA A 91 12.76 3.57 2.01
C ALA A 91 13.37 4.23 3.25
N GLU A 92 12.97 3.77 4.45
CA GLU A 92 13.52 4.31 5.69
C GLU A 92 15.01 4.04 5.82
N GLN A 93 15.45 2.85 5.40
CA GLN A 93 16.89 2.53 5.39
C GLN A 93 17.66 3.43 4.44
N GLU A 94 17.12 3.66 3.25
CA GLU A 94 17.76 4.56 2.29
C GLU A 94 17.82 6.00 2.81
N LEU A 95 16.75 6.48 3.44
CA LEU A 95 16.73 7.83 4.02
C LEU A 95 17.76 7.98 5.14
N ARG A 96 17.91 6.96 5.99
CA ARG A 96 18.94 6.96 7.03
C ARG A 96 20.35 7.00 6.44
N ASN A 97 20.59 6.23 5.39
CA ASN A 97 21.89 6.20 4.73
C ASN A 97 22.20 7.53 4.05
N GLU A 98 21.22 8.18 3.46
CA GLU A 98 21.36 9.51 2.90
C GLU A 98 21.78 10.53 3.96
N LYS A 99 21.17 10.47 5.16
CA LYS A 99 21.53 11.34 6.27
C LYS A 99 22.94 11.10 6.77
N LYS A 100 23.38 9.83 6.81
CA LYS A 100 24.72 9.49 7.25
C LYS A 100 25.80 9.97 6.29
N CYS A 101 25.48 10.03 5.01
CA CYS A 101 26.42 10.49 3.98
C CYS A 101 26.55 12.01 3.92
N LYS A 102 25.71 12.72 4.63
CA LYS A 102 25.78 14.16 4.74
C LYS A 102 26.47 14.56 6.04
#